data_c8e538fdfefb026c6462f499c931bd83
#
_entry.id   c8e538fdfefb026c6462f499c931bd83
#
_cell.length_a   1.000
_cell.length_b   1.000
_cell.length_c   1.000
_cell.angle_alpha   90.00
_cell.angle_beta   90.00
_cell.angle_gamma   90.00
#
_symmetry.space_group_name_H-M   'P 1'
#
loop_
_entity.id
_entity.type
_entity.pdbx_description
1 polymer ?
#
loop_
_entity_poly.entity_id
_entity_poly.type
_entity_poly.pdbx_seq_one_letter_code
_entity_poly.pdbx_strand_id
1 'polypeptide(L)'
;MASTQVPFFFPMAHFILFVFTASTIFHLQQRLGKTQLTWEGQTPVALGPLPATESHQLEGMFTINAIGRLGNQMGEYATLYALAKMNGRPAFIPAQMHDTLAPIFRITLPVLHSTTARGIPWQNYHLNDWMEERYRHIRGRYVRLTGYPCSWTFYHHLRPQILQEFSLHEHVREEAQAFLRGLRVNGSRPGTFVGVHVRRGDYVRVMPQVWKGVVADRGYLEQALDRFRARYHSPVFVVTSNGMAWCRENIDASXGDVVFAGNGIENSPAKDFALLTQCNHTVMTIGTFGIWAAYLAGGETVYLANFTLPNSPFLKVFKPEAAFLPEWVGIPADLSPLLKH
;
A
#
# COMPACT_ATOMS: atom_id res chain seq x y z
N MET A 1 -20.44 -7.92 -32.53
CA MET A 1 -20.60 -7.42 -31.18
C MET A 1 -19.53 -7.89 -30.24
N ALA A 2 -18.99 -9.09 -30.45
CA ALA A 2 -17.91 -9.59 -29.61
C ALA A 2 -16.61 -8.84 -29.81
N SER A 3 -16.46 -8.21 -30.95
CA SER A 3 -15.19 -7.55 -31.29
C SER A 3 -14.91 -6.30 -30.47
N THR A 4 -15.93 -5.72 -29.84
CA THR A 4 -15.74 -4.50 -29.08
C THR A 4 -15.23 -4.74 -27.67
N GLN A 5 -15.26 -5.98 -27.20
CA GLN A 5 -14.84 -6.26 -25.85
C GLN A 5 -13.34 -6.49 -25.73
N VAL A 6 -12.72 -6.94 -26.80
CA VAL A 6 -11.30 -7.30 -26.74
C VAL A 6 -10.42 -6.11 -26.44
N PRO A 7 -10.60 -4.94 -27.09
CA PRO A 7 -9.73 -3.80 -26.76
C PRO A 7 -9.87 -3.31 -25.33
N PHE A 8 -11.02 -3.59 -24.71
CA PHE A 8 -11.20 -3.17 -23.32
C PHE A 8 -10.53 -4.10 -22.34
N PHE A 9 -10.42 -5.37 -22.67
CA PHE A 9 -9.86 -6.34 -21.76
C PHE A 9 -8.38 -6.15 -21.55
N PHE A 10 -7.65 -5.74 -22.58
CA PHE A 10 -6.22 -5.56 -22.46
C PHE A 10 -5.82 -4.47 -21.48
N PRO A 11 -6.32 -3.25 -21.63
CA PRO A 11 -5.99 -2.24 -20.62
C PRO A 11 -6.47 -2.62 -19.24
N MET A 12 -7.62 -3.29 -19.19
CA MET A 12 -8.15 -3.72 -17.90
C MET A 12 -7.30 -4.81 -17.29
N ALA A 13 -6.80 -5.73 -18.08
CA ALA A 13 -5.96 -6.80 -17.57
C ALA A 13 -4.68 -6.24 -16.97
N HIS A 14 -4.08 -5.26 -17.61
CA HIS A 14 -2.91 -4.61 -17.05
C HIS A 14 -3.25 -3.81 -15.80
N PHE A 15 -4.39 -3.16 -15.84
CA PHE A 15 -4.93 -2.39 -14.76
C PHE A 15 -5.05 -3.22 -13.51
N ILE A 16 -5.32 -4.46 -13.67
CA ILE A 16 -5.60 -5.40 -12.63
C ILE A 16 -4.42 -5.92 -11.89
N LEU A 17 -3.28 -5.96 -12.50
CA LEU A 17 -2.10 -6.49 -11.86
C LEU A 17 -1.85 -5.84 -10.53
N PHE A 18 -2.57 -4.77 -10.26
CA PHE A 18 -2.31 -3.97 -9.10
C PHE A 18 -3.57 -3.65 -8.36
N VAL A 19 -4.22 -4.66 -7.92
CA VAL A 19 -5.47 -4.48 -7.19
C VAL A 19 -5.30 -3.53 -6.01
N PHE A 20 -4.11 -3.44 -5.46
CA PHE A 20 -3.87 -2.52 -4.38
C PHE A 20 -3.67 -1.09 -4.85
N THR A 21 -3.50 -0.93 -6.16
CA THR A 21 -3.30 0.37 -6.77
C THR A 21 -4.11 0.49 -8.05
N ALA A 22 -5.26 -0.11 -8.07
CA ALA A 22 -6.02 -0.26 -9.30
C ALA A 22 -6.18 1.05 -10.07
N SER A 23 -6.38 2.15 -9.36
CA SER A 23 -6.61 3.42 -10.01
C SER A 23 -5.38 3.94 -10.74
N THR A 24 -4.22 3.37 -10.49
CA THR A 24 -2.99 3.88 -11.06
C THR A 24 -2.35 2.93 -12.05
N ILE A 25 -2.87 1.73 -12.19
CA ILE A 25 -2.22 0.72 -13.00
C ILE A 25 -2.14 1.12 -14.46
N PHE A 26 -3.22 1.58 -15.02
CA PHE A 26 -3.24 1.99 -16.41
C PHE A 26 -2.29 3.16 -16.64
N HIS A 27 -2.37 4.15 -15.77
CA HIS A 27 -1.47 5.28 -15.84
C HIS A 27 -0.03 4.86 -15.69
N LEU A 28 0.17 3.85 -14.88
CA LEU A 28 1.49 3.33 -14.62
C LEU A 28 2.13 2.72 -15.83
N GLN A 29 1.37 1.86 -16.51
CA GLN A 29 1.88 1.23 -17.71
C GLN A 29 2.23 2.29 -18.75
N GLN A 30 1.38 3.30 -18.86
CA GLN A 30 1.65 4.39 -19.79
C GLN A 30 2.86 5.20 -19.35
N ARG A 31 3.00 5.43 -18.07
CA ARG A 31 4.16 6.18 -17.58
C ARG A 31 5.45 5.42 -17.78
N LEU A 32 5.42 4.14 -17.53
CA LEU A 32 6.61 3.32 -17.76
C LEU A 32 6.98 3.31 -19.22
N GLY A 33 5.99 3.15 -20.08
CA GLY A 33 6.22 3.18 -21.52
C GLY A 33 6.77 4.51 -21.97
N LYS A 34 6.15 5.59 -21.51
CA LYS A 34 6.61 6.93 -21.88
C LYS A 34 8.00 7.22 -21.33
N THR A 35 8.23 6.79 -20.10
CA THR A 35 9.55 7.01 -19.51
C THR A 35 10.62 6.25 -20.26
N GLN A 36 10.32 5.02 -20.64
CA GLN A 36 11.26 4.23 -21.42
C GLN A 36 11.49 4.84 -22.78
N LEU A 37 10.41 5.29 -23.42
CA LEU A 37 10.52 5.91 -24.75
C LEU A 37 11.31 7.21 -24.68
N THR A 38 11.04 8.03 -23.67
CA THR A 38 11.81 9.26 -23.50
C THR A 38 13.27 8.97 -23.20
N TRP A 39 13.47 7.93 -22.44
CA TRP A 39 14.83 7.55 -22.09
C TRP A 39 15.62 7.09 -23.31
N GLU A 40 14.98 6.29 -24.12
CA GLU A 40 15.64 5.79 -25.32
C GLU A 40 15.87 6.87 -26.36
N GLY A 41 14.99 7.87 -26.38
CA GLY A 41 15.11 8.94 -27.33
C GLY A 41 16.07 10.06 -26.95
N GLN A 42 16.49 10.06 -25.69
CA GLN A 42 17.41 11.10 -25.23
C GLN A 42 18.82 10.57 -25.25
N THR A 43 19.68 11.24 -26.00
CA THR A 43 21.09 10.99 -25.89
C THR A 43 21.47 11.23 -24.43
N PRO A 44 22.15 10.28 -23.82
CA PRO A 44 22.52 10.50 -22.42
C PRO A 44 23.34 11.77 -22.33
N VAL A 45 22.80 12.72 -21.59
CA VAL A 45 23.57 13.91 -21.30
C VAL A 45 24.81 13.45 -20.55
N ALA A 46 25.94 13.64 -21.15
CA ALA A 46 27.19 13.26 -20.49
C ALA A 46 27.26 14.04 -19.20
N LEU A 47 27.07 13.33 -18.11
CA LEU A 47 27.33 13.94 -16.82
C LEU A 47 28.79 14.36 -16.86
N GLY A 48 29.04 15.62 -16.62
CA GLY A 48 30.41 16.09 -16.47
C GLY A 48 31.06 15.26 -15.37
N PRO A 49 32.39 15.30 -15.31
CA PRO A 49 33.07 14.50 -14.31
C PRO A 49 32.59 14.89 -12.91
N LEU A 50 31.98 13.93 -12.23
CA LEU A 50 31.55 14.12 -10.86
C LEU A 50 32.76 14.16 -9.95
N PRO A 51 32.71 14.94 -8.88
CA PRO A 51 33.74 14.83 -7.88
C PRO A 51 33.91 13.39 -7.42
N ALA A 52 35.09 13.02 -7.04
CA ALA A 52 35.40 11.63 -6.71
C ALA A 52 34.50 11.12 -5.61
N THR A 53 34.15 11.94 -4.63
CA THR A 53 33.26 11.54 -3.54
C THR A 53 31.85 11.27 -4.03
N GLU A 54 31.34 12.11 -4.93
CA GLU A 54 30.01 11.90 -5.47
C GLU A 54 29.99 10.70 -6.40
N SER A 55 31.01 10.52 -7.19
CA SER A 55 31.15 9.37 -8.05
C SER A 55 31.10 8.08 -7.22
N HIS A 56 31.79 8.09 -6.10
CA HIS A 56 31.84 6.93 -5.20
C HIS A 56 30.47 6.64 -4.61
N GLN A 57 29.74 7.68 -4.23
CA GLN A 57 28.42 7.52 -3.66
C GLN A 57 27.40 6.97 -4.66
N LEU A 58 27.54 7.39 -5.92
CA LEU A 58 26.59 6.97 -6.94
C LEU A 58 26.89 5.60 -7.51
N GLU A 59 28.11 5.13 -7.31
CA GLU A 59 28.53 3.87 -7.88
C GLU A 59 27.84 2.72 -7.15
N GLY A 60 27.21 1.84 -7.94
CA GLY A 60 26.56 0.68 -7.38
C GLY A 60 25.23 0.95 -6.69
N MET A 61 24.61 2.08 -6.97
CA MET A 61 23.41 2.48 -6.23
C MET A 61 22.14 1.86 -6.75
N PHE A 62 21.14 1.78 -5.86
CA PHE A 62 19.81 1.31 -6.15
C PHE A 62 18.81 2.46 -6.05
N THR A 63 17.79 2.42 -6.90
CA THR A 63 16.58 3.22 -6.72
C THR A 63 15.37 2.33 -7.00
N ILE A 64 14.18 2.91 -6.97
CA ILE A 64 12.96 2.16 -7.24
C ILE A 64 11.97 3.11 -7.91
N ASN A 65 11.05 2.55 -8.67
CA ASN A 65 10.00 3.37 -9.27
C ASN A 65 9.07 3.90 -8.19
N ALA A 66 8.57 5.12 -8.40
CA ALA A 66 7.60 5.73 -7.49
C ALA A 66 6.25 5.68 -8.17
N ILE A 67 5.49 4.64 -7.88
CA ILE A 67 4.28 4.35 -8.61
C ILE A 67 3.13 4.14 -7.65
N GLY A 68 1.95 4.61 -8.05
CA GLY A 68 0.78 4.42 -7.24
C GLY A 68 0.65 5.49 -6.18
N ARG A 69 -0.24 5.22 -5.24
CA ARG A 69 -0.53 6.17 -4.19
C ARG A 69 0.27 5.84 -2.94
N LEU A 70 -0.19 6.36 -1.82
CA LEU A 70 0.55 6.30 -0.56
C LEU A 70 0.97 4.89 -0.17
N GLY A 71 0.02 3.96 -0.11
CA GLY A 71 0.34 2.61 0.34
C GLY A 71 1.33 1.92 -0.56
N ASN A 72 1.18 2.08 -1.87
CA ASN A 72 2.12 1.47 -2.80
C ASN A 72 3.51 2.04 -2.65
N GLN A 73 3.60 3.35 -2.50
CA GLN A 73 4.91 3.97 -2.39
C GLN A 73 5.58 3.63 -1.07
N MET A 74 4.80 3.40 -0.02
CA MET A 74 5.37 2.88 1.22
C MET A 74 5.99 1.51 1.00
N GLY A 75 5.29 0.64 0.27
CA GLY A 75 5.83 -0.67 -0.04
C GLY A 75 7.11 -0.59 -0.86
N GLU A 76 7.10 0.29 -1.86
CA GLU A 76 8.27 0.49 -2.70
C GLU A 76 9.44 1.02 -1.86
N TYR A 77 9.18 1.98 -1.00
CA TYR A 77 10.22 2.54 -0.14
C TYR A 77 10.82 1.47 0.78
N ALA A 78 9.97 0.73 1.46
CA ALA A 78 10.44 -0.29 2.40
C ALA A 78 11.22 -1.38 1.69
N THR A 79 10.78 -1.76 0.50
CA THR A 79 11.47 -2.78 -0.28
C THR A 79 12.82 -2.29 -0.74
N LEU A 80 12.89 -1.05 -1.23
CA LEU A 80 14.17 -0.47 -1.60
C LEU A 80 15.11 -0.42 -0.41
N TYR A 81 14.62 0.04 0.73
CA TYR A 81 15.41 0.14 1.94
C TYR A 81 16.03 -1.23 2.27
N ALA A 82 15.21 -2.26 2.26
CA ALA A 82 15.66 -3.59 2.67
C ALA A 82 16.59 -4.23 1.64
N LEU A 83 16.24 -4.15 0.35
CA LEU A 83 17.05 -4.79 -0.66
C LEU A 83 18.39 -4.09 -0.87
N ALA A 84 18.42 -2.77 -0.77
CA ALA A 84 19.68 -2.05 -0.88
C ALA A 84 20.60 -2.44 0.26
N LYS A 85 20.08 -2.51 1.47
CA LYS A 85 20.89 -2.93 2.62
C LYS A 85 21.39 -4.35 2.44
N MET A 86 20.52 -5.23 1.98
CA MET A 86 20.84 -6.64 1.77
C MET A 86 21.95 -6.81 0.72
N ASN A 87 21.93 -5.95 -0.31
CA ASN A 87 22.91 -6.00 -1.40
C ASN A 87 24.12 -5.11 -1.14
N GLY A 88 24.17 -4.43 0.00
CA GLY A 88 25.31 -3.55 0.33
C GLY A 88 25.40 -2.34 -0.58
N ARG A 89 24.27 -1.79 -1.01
CA ARG A 89 24.23 -0.70 -1.96
C ARG A 89 23.58 0.53 -1.36
N PRO A 90 24.05 1.71 -1.69
CA PRO A 90 23.31 2.91 -1.30
C PRO A 90 21.99 3.00 -2.05
N ALA A 91 20.99 3.54 -1.37
CA ALA A 91 19.64 3.67 -1.91
C ALA A 91 19.26 5.13 -2.02
N PHE A 92 18.60 5.49 -3.13
CA PHE A 92 18.12 6.85 -3.37
C PHE A 92 16.69 6.75 -3.86
N ILE A 93 15.84 7.66 -3.41
CA ILE A 93 14.45 7.65 -3.83
C ILE A 93 14.20 8.75 -4.84
N PRO A 94 13.24 8.54 -5.77
CA PRO A 94 12.84 9.61 -6.68
C PRO A 94 12.23 10.78 -5.93
N ALA A 95 12.37 11.98 -6.48
CA ALA A 95 11.78 13.17 -5.89
C ALA A 95 10.27 13.02 -5.72
N GLN A 96 9.62 12.33 -6.65
CA GLN A 96 8.19 12.10 -6.61
C GLN A 96 7.79 11.29 -5.36
N MET A 97 8.58 10.28 -5.02
CA MET A 97 8.32 9.49 -3.81
C MET A 97 8.53 10.34 -2.55
N HIS A 98 9.56 11.14 -2.55
CA HIS A 98 9.82 12.03 -1.43
C HIS A 98 8.63 12.98 -1.23
N ASP A 99 8.10 13.52 -2.33
CA ASP A 99 6.94 14.41 -2.24
C ASP A 99 5.72 13.72 -1.62
N THR A 100 5.57 12.43 -1.85
CA THR A 100 4.44 11.68 -1.32
C THR A 100 4.64 11.31 0.15
N LEU A 101 5.82 10.87 0.52
CA LEU A 101 6.06 10.27 1.83
C LEU A 101 6.59 11.24 2.87
N ALA A 102 7.46 12.17 2.48
CA ALA A 102 8.11 13.03 3.45
C ALA A 102 7.17 13.96 4.22
N PRO A 103 6.06 14.42 3.63
CA PRO A 103 5.14 15.24 4.43
C PRO A 103 4.50 14.50 5.60
N ILE A 104 4.48 13.18 5.56
CA ILE A 104 3.84 12.36 6.57
C ILE A 104 4.85 11.74 7.52
N PHE A 105 5.94 11.20 6.96
CA PHE A 105 6.88 10.35 7.67
C PHE A 105 8.28 10.93 7.73
N ARG A 106 9.01 10.53 8.77
CA ARG A 106 10.41 10.95 8.96
C ARG A 106 11.35 10.01 8.23
N ILE A 107 11.16 9.87 6.93
CA ILE A 107 12.01 8.99 6.12
C ILE A 107 13.41 9.59 5.98
N THR A 108 14.39 8.71 5.82
CA THR A 108 15.79 9.16 5.79
C THR A 108 16.54 8.84 4.51
N LEU A 109 15.99 8.01 3.61
CA LEU A 109 16.70 7.73 2.38
C LEU A 109 16.88 9.02 1.58
N PRO A 110 18.05 9.24 1.01
CA PRO A 110 18.28 10.47 0.26
C PRO A 110 17.55 10.50 -1.06
N VAL A 111 17.26 11.71 -1.51
CA VAL A 111 16.51 11.95 -2.74
C VAL A 111 17.50 12.10 -3.89
N LEU A 112 17.14 11.50 -5.01
CA LEU A 112 17.88 11.69 -6.24
C LEU A 112 17.11 12.70 -7.09
N HIS A 113 17.74 13.83 -7.37
CA HIS A 113 17.08 14.87 -8.16
C HIS A 113 16.74 14.34 -9.54
N SER A 114 15.62 14.79 -10.08
CA SER A 114 15.13 14.27 -11.35
C SER A 114 16.11 14.52 -12.50
N THR A 115 16.79 15.64 -12.50
CA THR A 115 17.77 15.91 -13.53
C THR A 115 18.94 14.93 -13.47
N THR A 116 19.43 14.65 -12.29
CA THR A 116 20.50 13.66 -12.11
C THR A 116 20.01 12.27 -12.49
N ALA A 117 18.80 11.92 -12.08
CA ALA A 117 18.26 10.60 -12.36
C ALA A 117 18.10 10.35 -13.86
N ARG A 118 17.72 11.39 -14.60
CA ARG A 118 17.57 11.23 -16.05
C ARG A 118 18.88 10.96 -16.77
N GLY A 119 19.98 11.38 -16.18
CA GLY A 119 21.29 11.16 -16.79
C GLY A 119 21.90 9.81 -16.47
N ILE A 120 21.28 9.01 -15.63
CA ILE A 120 21.85 7.74 -15.20
C ILE A 120 21.33 6.61 -16.09
N PRO A 121 22.21 5.74 -16.59
CA PRO A 121 21.80 4.62 -17.44
C PRO A 121 21.29 3.46 -16.59
N TRP A 122 20.06 3.60 -16.11
CA TRP A 122 19.47 2.62 -15.22
C TRP A 122 19.29 1.27 -15.89
N GLN A 123 19.61 0.21 -15.14
CA GLN A 123 19.21 -1.14 -15.47
C GLN A 123 17.94 -1.44 -14.66
N ASN A 124 16.85 -1.67 -15.34
CA ASN A 124 15.61 -2.02 -14.67
C ASN A 124 15.67 -3.46 -14.21
N TYR A 125 15.23 -3.70 -12.98
CA TYR A 125 15.18 -5.03 -12.40
C TYR A 125 13.80 -5.23 -11.82
N HIS A 126 13.02 -6.10 -12.44
CA HIS A 126 11.63 -6.29 -12.04
C HIS A 126 11.51 -7.22 -10.83
N LEU A 127 10.70 -6.81 -9.87
CA LEU A 127 10.45 -7.59 -8.67
C LEU A 127 9.06 -8.20 -8.71
N ASN A 128 8.95 -9.46 -8.34
CA ASN A 128 7.67 -10.01 -7.93
C ASN A 128 7.32 -9.45 -6.56
N ASP A 129 6.10 -9.67 -6.11
CA ASP A 129 5.69 -9.13 -4.81
C ASP A 129 5.86 -10.17 -3.70
N TRP A 130 7.03 -10.78 -3.69
CA TRP A 130 7.49 -11.67 -2.62
C TRP A 130 8.98 -11.81 -2.74
N MET A 131 9.64 -12.06 -1.61
CA MET A 131 11.10 -12.18 -1.60
C MET A 131 11.55 -13.45 -2.32
N GLU A 132 12.63 -13.34 -3.08
CA GLU A 132 13.27 -14.45 -3.75
C GLU A 132 14.77 -14.42 -3.46
N GLU A 133 15.37 -15.58 -3.49
CA GLU A 133 16.81 -15.66 -3.20
C GLU A 133 17.64 -14.82 -4.16
N ARG A 134 17.24 -14.76 -5.44
CA ARG A 134 18.01 -14.00 -6.42
C ARG A 134 18.03 -12.51 -6.12
N TYR A 135 17.08 -12.03 -5.32
CA TYR A 135 17.06 -10.61 -4.96
C TYR A 135 18.15 -10.25 -3.96
N ARG A 136 18.81 -11.22 -3.38
CA ARG A 136 19.94 -10.95 -2.48
C ARG A 136 21.22 -10.63 -3.23
N HIS A 137 21.25 -10.89 -4.53
CA HIS A 137 22.47 -10.78 -5.33
C HIS A 137 22.17 -10.08 -6.64
N ILE A 138 21.66 -8.85 -6.55
CA ILE A 138 21.31 -8.09 -7.75
C ILE A 138 22.56 -7.39 -8.26
N ARG A 139 22.87 -7.63 -9.52
CA ARG A 139 24.06 -7.06 -10.14
C ARG A 139 23.70 -5.81 -10.92
N GLY A 140 24.68 -5.01 -11.21
CA GLY A 140 24.51 -3.82 -11.99
C GLY A 140 25.00 -2.60 -11.21
N ARG A 141 25.48 -1.62 -11.96
CA ARG A 141 26.03 -0.42 -11.35
C ARG A 141 24.96 0.55 -10.91
N TYR A 142 23.92 0.68 -11.75
CA TYR A 142 22.81 1.57 -11.46
C TYR A 142 21.52 0.78 -11.66
N VAL A 143 20.92 0.36 -10.58
CA VAL A 143 19.76 -0.52 -10.65
C VAL A 143 18.50 0.20 -10.23
N ARG A 144 17.48 0.16 -11.09
CA ARG A 144 16.17 0.66 -10.74
C ARG A 144 15.24 -0.53 -10.56
N LEU A 145 14.84 -0.77 -9.33
CA LEU A 145 13.86 -1.81 -9.03
C LEU A 145 12.51 -1.38 -9.56
N THR A 146 11.78 -2.29 -10.18
CA THR A 146 10.47 -1.99 -10.73
C THR A 146 9.44 -2.98 -10.22
N GLY A 147 8.18 -2.64 -10.40
CA GLY A 147 7.09 -3.44 -9.93
C GLY A 147 6.34 -2.72 -8.81
N TYR A 148 5.55 -3.50 -8.07
CA TYR A 148 4.74 -2.96 -6.99
C TYR A 148 4.99 -3.75 -5.71
N PRO A 149 6.22 -3.84 -5.27
CA PRO A 149 6.48 -4.65 -4.09
C PRO A 149 5.86 -4.01 -2.86
N CYS A 150 5.24 -4.84 -2.06
CA CYS A 150 4.65 -4.42 -0.80
C CYS A 150 4.80 -5.50 0.26
N SER A 151 5.19 -6.69 -0.14
CA SER A 151 5.22 -7.89 0.70
C SER A 151 6.12 -7.71 1.91
N TRP A 152 5.62 -8.16 3.07
CA TRP A 152 6.40 -8.12 4.30
C TRP A 152 7.66 -8.98 4.18
N THR A 153 7.69 -9.94 3.26
CA THR A 153 8.86 -10.81 3.14
C THR A 153 10.10 -10.05 2.72
N PHE A 154 9.96 -8.87 2.12
CA PHE A 154 11.12 -8.05 1.75
C PHE A 154 11.78 -7.39 2.95
N TYR A 155 11.01 -6.94 3.94
CA TYR A 155 11.54 -5.99 4.91
C TYR A 155 11.25 -6.33 6.37
N HIS A 156 10.46 -7.37 6.65
CA HIS A 156 10.01 -7.58 8.03
C HIS A 156 11.16 -7.92 8.97
N HIS A 157 12.25 -8.46 8.45
CA HIS A 157 13.44 -8.71 9.26
C HIS A 157 14.09 -7.41 9.75
N LEU A 158 13.72 -6.28 9.15
CA LEU A 158 14.19 -4.97 9.57
C LEU A 158 13.06 -4.16 10.21
N ARG A 159 12.13 -4.85 10.87
CA ARG A 159 10.93 -4.19 11.39
C ARG A 159 11.24 -2.94 12.23
N PRO A 160 12.17 -2.98 13.19
CA PRO A 160 12.42 -1.75 13.97
C PRO A 160 12.84 -0.58 13.10
N GLN A 161 13.69 -0.82 12.11
CA GLN A 161 14.13 0.24 11.22
C GLN A 161 12.99 0.75 10.34
N ILE A 162 12.15 -0.16 9.83
CA ILE A 162 11.02 0.23 9.00
C ILE A 162 10.03 1.07 9.79
N LEU A 163 9.73 0.66 11.03
CA LEU A 163 8.84 1.45 11.87
C LEU A 163 9.40 2.82 12.17
N GLN A 164 10.72 2.92 12.33
CA GLN A 164 11.34 4.21 12.57
C GLN A 164 11.26 5.10 11.32
N GLU A 165 11.53 4.54 10.14
CA GLU A 165 11.42 5.29 8.89
C GLU A 165 10.01 5.83 8.70
N PHE A 166 9.01 5.06 9.07
CA PHE A 166 7.61 5.47 8.91
C PHE A 166 7.01 6.07 10.17
N SER A 167 7.85 6.56 11.07
CA SER A 167 7.33 7.33 12.19
C SER A 167 6.75 8.64 11.67
N LEU A 168 5.61 9.03 12.26
CA LEU A 168 4.92 10.23 11.84
C LEU A 168 5.63 11.49 12.33
N HIS A 169 5.57 12.55 11.53
CA HIS A 169 5.96 13.86 12.04
C HIS A 169 5.08 14.21 13.23
N GLU A 170 5.60 15.01 14.13
CA GLU A 170 4.92 15.32 15.37
C GLU A 170 3.55 15.94 15.13
N HIS A 171 3.44 16.88 14.20
CA HIS A 171 2.16 17.54 13.97
C HIS A 171 1.12 16.57 13.40
N VAL A 172 1.55 15.60 12.60
CA VAL A 172 0.65 14.61 12.02
C VAL A 172 0.16 13.66 13.11
N ARG A 173 1.09 13.19 13.95
CA ARG A 173 0.74 12.29 15.04
C ARG A 173 -0.19 12.96 16.04
N GLU A 174 0.12 14.21 16.38
CA GLU A 174 -0.65 14.92 17.40
C GLU A 174 -2.08 15.19 16.96
N GLU A 175 -2.27 15.51 15.69
CA GLU A 175 -3.62 15.72 15.17
C GLU A 175 -4.44 14.44 15.27
N ALA A 176 -3.84 13.32 14.92
CA ALA A 176 -4.55 12.03 15.00
C ALA A 176 -4.87 11.68 16.45
N GLN A 177 -3.91 11.86 17.34
CA GLN A 177 -4.13 11.53 18.74
C GLN A 177 -5.16 12.45 19.39
N ALA A 178 -5.19 13.72 19.01
CA ALA A 178 -6.19 14.65 19.55
C ALA A 178 -7.60 14.18 19.16
N PHE A 179 -7.76 13.72 17.92
CA PHE A 179 -9.05 13.20 17.49
C PHE A 179 -9.46 12.01 18.37
N LEU A 180 -8.55 11.08 18.57
CA LEU A 180 -8.86 9.87 19.35
C LEU A 180 -9.18 10.19 20.80
N ARG A 181 -8.47 11.15 21.39
CA ARG A 181 -8.71 11.53 22.78
C ARG A 181 -10.11 12.06 23.01
N GLY A 182 -10.73 12.60 21.97
CA GLY A 182 -12.07 13.14 22.09
C GLY A 182 -13.19 12.11 21.98
N LEU A 183 -12.86 10.88 21.64
CA LEU A 183 -13.90 9.88 21.38
C LEU A 183 -14.46 9.31 22.68
N ARG A 184 -15.75 9.00 22.63
CA ARG A 184 -16.47 8.40 23.76
C ARG A 184 -17.33 7.25 23.24
N VAL A 185 -17.47 6.23 24.08
CA VAL A 185 -18.40 5.13 23.85
C VAL A 185 -19.43 5.18 24.95
N ASN A 186 -20.67 5.49 24.58
CA ASN A 186 -21.75 5.63 25.58
C ASN A 186 -21.35 6.58 26.70
N GLY A 187 -20.71 7.69 26.35
CA GLY A 187 -20.33 8.71 27.28
C GLY A 187 -19.05 8.47 28.06
N SER A 188 -18.41 7.33 27.87
CA SER A 188 -17.20 6.96 28.61
C SER A 188 -16.01 6.88 27.67
N ARG A 189 -14.82 6.93 28.23
CA ARG A 189 -13.61 6.76 27.45
C ARG A 189 -13.54 5.34 26.90
N PRO A 190 -13.14 5.18 25.63
CA PRO A 190 -12.98 3.83 25.10
C PRO A 190 -11.86 3.07 25.79
N GLY A 191 -12.02 1.75 25.87
CA GLY A 191 -10.97 0.89 26.38
C GLY A 191 -9.89 0.61 25.37
N THR A 192 -10.24 0.61 24.10
CA THR A 192 -9.27 0.39 23.05
C THR A 192 -9.81 0.98 21.74
N PHE A 193 -8.88 1.29 20.83
CA PHE A 193 -9.22 1.88 19.54
C PHE A 193 -8.94 0.87 18.44
N VAL A 194 -9.93 0.64 17.58
CA VAL A 194 -9.79 -0.26 16.44
C VAL A 194 -10.00 0.56 15.17
N GLY A 195 -8.94 0.71 14.40
CA GLY A 195 -9.06 1.38 13.10
C GLY A 195 -9.71 0.44 12.10
N VAL A 196 -10.64 0.96 11.31
CA VAL A 196 -11.33 0.17 10.31
C VAL A 196 -11.17 0.87 8.96
N HIS A 197 -10.55 0.19 8.01
CA HIS A 197 -10.41 0.75 6.67
C HIS A 197 -11.17 -0.11 5.68
N VAL A 198 -12.11 0.52 4.95
CA VAL A 198 -12.96 -0.17 3.98
C VAL A 198 -12.66 0.39 2.60
N ARG A 199 -12.01 -0.43 1.77
CA ARG A 199 -11.68 -0.04 0.40
C ARG A 199 -12.85 -0.33 -0.51
N ARG A 200 -13.35 0.70 -1.18
CA ARG A 200 -14.45 0.55 -2.12
C ARG A 200 -14.10 1.31 -3.41
N GLY A 201 -14.86 2.29 -3.78
CA GLY A 201 -14.59 3.05 -4.99
C GLY A 201 -14.56 2.17 -6.21
N ASP A 202 -13.52 2.30 -7.00
CA ASP A 202 -13.38 1.52 -8.24
C ASP A 202 -13.23 0.02 -7.99
N TYR A 203 -12.85 -0.38 -6.79
CA TYR A 203 -12.70 -1.82 -6.50
C TYR A 203 -14.04 -2.55 -6.54
N VAL A 204 -15.14 -1.86 -6.30
CA VAL A 204 -16.46 -2.48 -6.39
C VAL A 204 -16.68 -3.06 -7.78
N ARG A 205 -16.16 -2.40 -8.80
CA ARG A 205 -16.28 -2.86 -10.19
C ARG A 205 -15.10 -3.72 -10.62
N VAL A 206 -13.90 -3.31 -10.26
CA VAL A 206 -12.68 -3.97 -10.74
C VAL A 206 -12.56 -5.39 -10.18
N MET A 207 -12.90 -5.58 -8.90
CA MET A 207 -12.73 -6.89 -8.31
C MET A 207 -13.55 -7.97 -9.01
N PRO A 208 -14.86 -7.80 -9.18
CA PRO A 208 -15.59 -8.88 -9.85
C PRO A 208 -15.32 -8.97 -11.35
N GLN A 209 -15.16 -7.84 -12.04
CA GLN A 209 -15.04 -7.87 -13.49
C GLN A 209 -13.66 -8.32 -13.95
N VAL A 210 -12.65 -8.01 -13.21
CA VAL A 210 -11.29 -8.21 -13.67
C VAL A 210 -10.58 -9.32 -12.91
N TRP A 211 -10.71 -9.34 -11.58
CA TRP A 211 -9.94 -10.26 -10.76
C TRP A 211 -10.69 -11.49 -10.30
N LYS A 212 -11.94 -11.66 -10.72
CA LYS A 212 -12.75 -12.75 -10.21
C LYS A 212 -12.76 -12.73 -8.69
N GLY A 213 -13.02 -11.55 -8.14
CA GLY A 213 -12.96 -11.35 -6.70
C GLY A 213 -14.10 -10.47 -6.21
N VAL A 214 -14.10 -10.22 -4.92
CA VAL A 214 -15.12 -9.42 -4.27
C VAL A 214 -14.46 -8.37 -3.39
N VAL A 215 -15.25 -7.35 -3.03
CA VAL A 215 -14.89 -6.44 -1.96
C VAL A 215 -15.58 -6.91 -0.68
N ALA A 216 -15.16 -6.35 0.45
CA ALA A 216 -15.76 -6.72 1.73
C ALA A 216 -17.24 -6.37 1.73
N ASP A 217 -18.04 -7.26 2.30
CA ASP A 217 -19.46 -7.05 2.42
C ASP A 217 -19.84 -6.78 3.89
N ARG A 218 -21.12 -6.56 4.11
CA ARG A 218 -21.64 -6.30 5.44
C ARG A 218 -21.30 -7.44 6.41
N GLY A 219 -21.43 -8.68 5.94
CA GLY A 219 -21.19 -9.84 6.79
C GLY A 219 -19.76 -9.93 7.29
N TYR A 220 -18.81 -9.62 6.41
CA TYR A 220 -17.41 -9.58 6.83
C TYR A 220 -17.20 -8.55 7.94
N LEU A 221 -17.74 -7.36 7.73
CA LEU A 221 -17.52 -6.29 8.71
C LEU A 221 -18.17 -6.63 10.03
N GLU A 222 -19.37 -7.21 10.02
CA GLU A 222 -20.01 -7.62 11.26
C GLU A 222 -19.16 -8.62 12.02
N GLN A 223 -18.64 -9.63 11.31
CA GLN A 223 -17.80 -10.63 11.95
C GLN A 223 -16.54 -10.01 12.54
N ALA A 224 -15.90 -9.11 11.78
CA ALA A 224 -14.65 -8.50 12.22
C ALA A 224 -14.87 -7.63 13.46
N LEU A 225 -15.92 -6.79 13.43
CA LEU A 225 -16.17 -5.93 14.57
C LEU A 225 -16.58 -6.74 15.81
N ASP A 226 -17.41 -7.75 15.60
CA ASP A 226 -17.85 -8.58 16.72
C ASP A 226 -16.69 -9.32 17.37
N ARG A 227 -15.70 -9.71 16.59
CA ARG A 227 -14.51 -10.34 17.17
C ARG A 227 -13.84 -9.41 18.18
N PHE A 228 -13.71 -8.13 17.83
CA PHE A 228 -13.08 -7.18 18.75
C PHE A 228 -13.98 -6.84 19.93
N ARG A 229 -15.29 -6.80 19.72
CA ARG A 229 -16.22 -6.58 20.84
C ARG A 229 -16.14 -7.70 21.86
N ALA A 230 -15.91 -8.92 21.39
CA ALA A 230 -15.81 -10.07 22.29
C ALA A 230 -14.48 -10.13 23.04
N ARG A 231 -13.42 -9.55 22.47
CA ARG A 231 -12.08 -9.71 23.00
C ARG A 231 -11.62 -8.54 23.86
N TYR A 232 -12.16 -7.36 23.64
CA TYR A 232 -11.66 -6.16 24.29
C TYR A 232 -12.77 -5.42 25.00
N HIS A 233 -12.38 -4.75 26.06
CA HIS A 233 -13.34 -3.98 26.84
C HIS A 233 -13.58 -2.64 26.14
N SER A 234 -14.85 -2.35 25.87
CA SER A 234 -15.29 -1.05 25.39
C SER A 234 -14.48 -0.54 24.18
N PRO A 235 -14.41 -1.32 23.10
CA PRO A 235 -13.68 -0.83 21.93
C PRO A 235 -14.48 0.25 21.20
N VAL A 236 -13.76 1.17 20.55
CA VAL A 236 -14.36 2.10 19.61
C VAL A 236 -13.77 1.82 18.23
N PHE A 237 -14.63 1.79 17.23
CA PHE A 237 -14.25 1.50 15.87
C PHE A 237 -14.21 2.79 15.07
N VAL A 238 -13.02 3.12 14.58
CA VAL A 238 -12.77 4.38 13.88
C VAL A 238 -12.70 4.06 12.40
N VAL A 239 -13.76 4.38 11.67
CA VAL A 239 -13.95 3.93 10.30
C VAL A 239 -13.49 5.01 9.32
N THR A 240 -12.61 4.62 8.41
CA THR A 240 -12.24 5.44 7.25
C THR A 240 -12.50 4.63 5.99
N SER A 241 -12.82 5.33 4.90
CA SER A 241 -13.19 4.64 3.66
C SER A 241 -13.26 5.64 2.53
N ASN A 242 -13.03 5.15 1.31
CA ASN A 242 -13.35 5.93 0.11
C ASN A 242 -14.79 5.66 -0.37
N GLY A 243 -15.58 4.97 0.44
CA GLY A 243 -16.99 4.75 0.21
C GLY A 243 -17.77 4.94 1.48
N MET A 244 -17.67 6.12 2.08
CA MET A 244 -18.19 6.34 3.42
C MET A 244 -19.71 6.22 3.48
N ALA A 245 -20.42 6.62 2.41
CA ALA A 245 -21.86 6.46 2.40
C ALA A 245 -22.27 5.00 2.53
N TRP A 246 -21.57 4.12 1.83
CA TRP A 246 -21.83 2.68 1.95
C TRP A 246 -21.55 2.19 3.37
N CYS A 247 -20.47 2.71 3.96
CA CYS A 247 -20.11 2.29 5.33
C CYS A 247 -21.20 2.69 6.33
N ARG A 248 -21.73 3.90 6.19
CA ARG A 248 -22.79 4.35 7.09
C ARG A 248 -24.04 3.47 6.98
N GLU A 249 -24.31 2.98 5.78
CA GLU A 249 -25.49 2.14 5.57
C GLU A 249 -25.26 0.69 6.01
N ASN A 250 -24.01 0.22 5.99
CA ASN A 250 -23.72 -1.19 6.13
C ASN A 250 -22.98 -1.58 7.40
N ILE A 251 -22.49 -0.62 8.16
CA ILE A 251 -21.88 -0.91 9.45
C ILE A 251 -22.86 -0.53 10.55
N ASP A 252 -23.17 -1.50 11.39
CA ASP A 252 -24.13 -1.30 12.47
C ASP A 252 -23.49 -0.44 13.57
N ALA A 253 -23.93 0.81 13.68
CA ALA A 253 -23.43 1.75 14.68
C ALA A 253 -24.32 1.82 15.90
N SER A 254 -25.32 0.94 16.01
CA SER A 254 -26.26 1.01 17.12
C SER A 254 -25.63 0.77 18.48
N UNK A 255 -24.42 0.15 18.44
CA UNK A 255 -23.87 -0.01 19.50
C UNK A 255 -23.34 1.02 20.03
N GLY A 256 -23.30 2.08 19.54
CA GLY A 256 -22.75 3.31 20.05
C GLY A 256 -21.22 3.33 20.09
N ASP A 257 -20.60 2.39 19.41
CA ASP A 257 -19.15 2.21 19.45
C ASP A 257 -18.48 2.43 18.09
N VAL A 258 -19.19 2.99 17.12
CA VAL A 258 -18.65 3.20 15.77
C VAL A 258 -18.61 4.69 15.47
N VAL A 259 -17.45 5.16 15.01
CA VAL A 259 -17.24 6.55 14.59
C VAL A 259 -16.84 6.55 13.13
N PHE A 260 -17.57 7.26 12.30
CA PHE A 260 -17.22 7.41 10.89
C PHE A 260 -16.32 8.64 10.77
N ALA A 261 -15.01 8.39 10.64
CA ALA A 261 -14.03 9.43 10.83
C ALA A 261 -13.68 10.19 9.56
N GLY A 262 -13.57 9.49 8.46
CA GLY A 262 -13.25 10.15 7.21
C GLY A 262 -14.48 10.81 6.61
N ASN A 263 -14.25 11.84 5.79
CA ASN A 263 -15.35 12.48 5.09
C ASN A 263 -15.63 11.82 3.74
N GLY A 264 -14.94 10.75 3.42
CA GLY A 264 -15.13 10.06 2.16
C GLY A 264 -14.48 10.71 0.97
N ILE A 265 -13.78 11.80 1.17
CA ILE A 265 -13.09 12.50 0.11
C ILE A 265 -11.65 12.00 0.06
N GLU A 266 -11.21 11.61 -1.11
CA GLU A 266 -9.89 11.01 -1.26
C GLU A 266 -8.77 12.03 -1.25
N ASN A 267 -9.07 13.29 -1.05
CA ASN A 267 -8.04 14.32 -1.10
C ASN A 267 -7.26 14.48 0.21
N SER A 268 -7.53 13.65 1.20
CA SER A 268 -6.81 13.75 2.45
C SER A 268 -6.49 12.37 3.02
N PRO A 269 -5.84 11.52 2.21
CA PRO A 269 -5.51 10.17 2.68
C PRO A 269 -4.51 10.17 3.83
N ALA A 270 -3.66 11.19 3.91
CA ALA A 270 -2.68 11.25 4.97
C ALA A 270 -3.33 11.33 6.35
N LYS A 271 -4.39 12.13 6.47
CA LYS A 271 -5.10 12.24 7.74
C LYS A 271 -5.73 10.92 8.15
N ASP A 272 -6.42 10.28 7.20
CA ASP A 272 -7.04 8.99 7.48
C ASP A 272 -6.00 7.96 7.85
N PHE A 273 -4.89 7.95 7.12
CA PHE A 273 -3.83 6.99 7.37
C PHE A 273 -3.24 7.17 8.77
N ALA A 274 -2.91 8.41 9.10
CA ALA A 274 -2.33 8.68 10.42
C ALA A 274 -3.28 8.26 11.53
N LEU A 275 -4.56 8.54 11.36
CA LEU A 275 -5.56 8.16 12.35
C LEU A 275 -5.57 6.65 12.59
N LEU A 276 -5.57 5.89 11.50
CA LEU A 276 -5.56 4.43 11.61
C LEU A 276 -4.32 3.92 12.35
N THR A 277 -3.16 4.51 12.05
CA THR A 277 -1.92 4.02 12.67
C THR A 277 -1.85 4.29 14.17
N GLN A 278 -2.61 5.25 14.66
CA GLN A 278 -2.61 5.57 16.09
C GLN A 278 -3.63 4.74 16.88
N CYS A 279 -4.41 3.91 16.17
CA CYS A 279 -5.29 2.97 16.86
C CYS A 279 -4.50 1.77 17.34
N ASN A 280 -5.09 1.02 18.28
CA ASN A 280 -4.42 -0.14 18.86
C ASN A 280 -4.47 -1.36 17.92
N HIS A 281 -5.56 -1.50 17.18
CA HIS A 281 -5.79 -2.66 16.33
C HIS A 281 -6.41 -2.22 15.01
N THR A 282 -6.49 -3.14 14.05
CA THR A 282 -6.94 -2.80 12.71
C THR A 282 -7.88 -3.85 12.14
N VAL A 283 -8.94 -3.38 11.50
CA VAL A 283 -9.74 -4.17 10.57
C VAL A 283 -9.51 -3.56 9.19
N MET A 284 -9.01 -4.36 8.27
CA MET A 284 -8.83 -3.89 6.90
C MET A 284 -9.63 -4.77 5.95
N THR A 285 -9.76 -4.34 4.72
CA THR A 285 -10.38 -5.16 3.70
C THR A 285 -9.33 -5.61 2.70
N ILE A 286 -9.12 -4.82 1.65
CA ILE A 286 -8.09 -5.12 0.66
C ILE A 286 -7.29 -3.83 0.43
N GLY A 287 -6.09 -3.99 -0.13
CA GLY A 287 -5.31 -2.85 -0.55
C GLY A 287 -4.12 -2.56 0.34
N THR A 288 -3.12 -1.91 -0.26
CA THR A 288 -1.87 -1.62 0.43
C THR A 288 -2.04 -0.57 1.52
N PHE A 289 -3.03 0.33 1.36
CA PHE A 289 -3.29 1.34 2.37
C PHE A 289 -3.65 0.66 3.70
N GLY A 290 -4.56 -0.32 3.65
CA GLY A 290 -4.94 -1.06 4.85
C GLY A 290 -3.81 -1.89 5.41
N ILE A 291 -3.04 -2.52 4.53
CA ILE A 291 -1.90 -3.34 4.96
C ILE A 291 -0.91 -2.48 5.74
N TRP A 292 -0.56 -1.30 5.21
CA TRP A 292 0.43 -0.46 5.87
C TRP A 292 -0.11 0.17 7.14
N ALA A 293 -1.40 0.56 7.13
CA ALA A 293 -2.01 1.06 8.35
C ALA A 293 -1.93 0.02 9.47
N ALA A 294 -2.26 -1.23 9.12
CA ALA A 294 -2.21 -2.32 10.08
C ALA A 294 -0.78 -2.59 10.56
N TYR A 295 0.16 -2.59 9.63
CA TYR A 295 1.55 -2.85 9.96
C TYR A 295 2.08 -1.83 10.96
N LEU A 296 1.77 -0.55 10.73
CA LEU A 296 2.25 0.51 11.61
C LEU A 296 1.48 0.56 12.93
N ALA A 297 0.20 0.24 12.93
CA ALA A 297 -0.54 0.19 14.19
C ALA A 297 0.01 -0.90 15.11
N GLY A 298 0.35 -2.04 14.55
CA GLY A 298 1.12 -3.04 15.26
C GLY A 298 0.35 -3.97 16.17
N GLY A 299 -0.96 -3.78 16.32
CA GLY A 299 -1.76 -4.65 17.17
C GLY A 299 -2.34 -5.81 16.41
N GLU A 300 -3.47 -6.31 16.90
CA GLU A 300 -4.18 -7.39 16.23
C GLU A 300 -4.81 -6.87 14.94
N THR A 301 -4.66 -7.62 13.84
CA THR A 301 -5.21 -7.23 12.55
C THR A 301 -6.12 -8.33 12.03
N VAL A 302 -7.28 -7.91 11.54
CA VAL A 302 -8.22 -8.78 10.82
C VAL A 302 -8.30 -8.29 9.38
N TYR A 303 -8.20 -9.21 8.44
CA TYR A 303 -8.24 -8.87 7.03
C TYR A 303 -9.21 -9.77 6.28
N LEU A 304 -9.60 -9.34 5.08
CA LEU A 304 -10.49 -10.12 4.22
C LEU A 304 -9.66 -11.16 3.50
N ALA A 305 -9.94 -12.43 3.76
CA ALA A 305 -9.18 -13.54 3.19
C ALA A 305 -9.95 -14.16 2.04
N ASN A 306 -9.22 -14.81 1.13
CA ASN A 306 -9.81 -15.60 0.05
C ASN A 306 -10.83 -14.80 -0.75
N PHE A 307 -10.44 -13.61 -1.17
CA PHE A 307 -11.39 -12.70 -1.80
C PHE A 307 -11.46 -12.85 -3.32
N THR A 308 -10.76 -13.83 -3.89
CA THR A 308 -10.90 -14.17 -5.30
C THR A 308 -11.20 -15.65 -5.45
N LEU A 309 -11.74 -16.01 -6.62
CA LEU A 309 -11.86 -17.42 -6.96
C LEU A 309 -10.49 -18.07 -7.08
N PRO A 310 -10.37 -19.38 -6.87
CA PRO A 310 -9.05 -20.03 -6.92
C PRO A 310 -8.35 -19.93 -8.26
N ASN A 311 -9.09 -19.77 -9.36
CA ASN A 311 -8.48 -19.65 -10.67
C ASN A 311 -8.27 -18.21 -11.12
N SER A 312 -8.34 -17.27 -10.20
CA SER A 312 -8.18 -15.86 -10.55
C SER A 312 -6.74 -15.59 -11.04
N PRO A 313 -6.60 -14.80 -12.10
CA PRO A 313 -5.25 -14.40 -12.52
C PRO A 313 -4.54 -13.54 -11.48
N PHE A 314 -5.27 -12.96 -10.55
CA PHE A 314 -4.65 -12.18 -9.47
C PHE A 314 -3.67 -13.02 -8.66
N LEU A 315 -3.97 -14.31 -8.49
CA LEU A 315 -3.12 -15.18 -7.66
C LEU A 315 -1.78 -15.51 -8.31
N LYS A 316 -1.58 -15.12 -9.58
CA LYS A 316 -0.28 -15.24 -10.21
C LYS A 316 0.67 -14.11 -9.83
N VAL A 317 0.11 -12.99 -9.37
CA VAL A 317 0.92 -11.81 -9.02
C VAL A 317 0.81 -11.44 -7.56
N PHE A 318 -0.02 -12.13 -6.82
CA PHE A 318 -0.28 -11.85 -5.41
C PHE A 318 -0.29 -13.15 -4.63
N LYS A 319 0.53 -13.20 -3.59
CA LYS A 319 0.57 -14.36 -2.71
C LYS A 319 0.08 -13.94 -1.33
N PRO A 320 -1.08 -14.42 -0.90
CA PRO A 320 -1.60 -14.01 0.41
C PRO A 320 -0.63 -14.26 1.55
N GLU A 321 0.09 -15.38 1.51
CA GLU A 321 1.04 -15.71 2.58
C GLU A 321 2.23 -14.76 2.62
N ALA A 322 2.48 -14.03 1.52
CA ALA A 322 3.55 -13.04 1.47
C ALA A 322 3.02 -11.62 1.68
N ALA A 323 1.69 -11.45 1.64
CA ALA A 323 1.08 -10.13 1.79
C ALA A 323 0.64 -9.85 3.22
N PHE A 324 0.10 -10.85 3.88
CA PHE A 324 -0.44 -10.70 5.23
C PHE A 324 0.46 -11.40 6.23
N LEU A 325 0.79 -10.73 7.33
CA LEU A 325 1.67 -11.33 8.32
C LEU A 325 1.02 -12.60 8.89
N PRO A 326 1.83 -13.61 9.21
CA PRO A 326 1.27 -14.88 9.66
C PRO A 326 0.38 -14.78 10.90
N GLU A 327 0.65 -13.80 11.77
CA GLU A 327 -0.16 -13.63 12.99
C GLU A 327 -1.45 -12.87 12.76
N TRP A 328 -1.65 -12.28 11.59
CA TRP A 328 -2.90 -11.60 11.28
C TRP A 328 -4.01 -12.64 11.07
N VAL A 329 -5.25 -12.22 11.30
CA VAL A 329 -6.40 -13.12 11.26
C VAL A 329 -7.23 -12.85 10.01
N GLY A 330 -7.36 -13.87 9.16
CA GLY A 330 -8.15 -13.73 7.95
C GLY A 330 -9.57 -14.25 8.16
N ILE A 331 -10.54 -13.47 7.74
CA ILE A 331 -11.93 -13.91 7.70
C ILE A 331 -12.29 -14.12 6.23
N PRO A 332 -12.70 -15.33 5.85
CA PRO A 332 -12.95 -15.60 4.42
C PRO A 332 -14.08 -14.76 3.85
N ALA A 333 -13.86 -14.28 2.64
CA ALA A 333 -14.89 -13.54 1.92
C ALA A 333 -16.01 -14.46 1.48
N ASP A 334 -17.19 -13.88 1.33
CA ASP A 334 -18.31 -14.58 0.71
C ASP A 334 -18.19 -14.39 -0.80
N LEU A 335 -17.86 -15.48 -1.50
CA LEU A 335 -17.70 -15.43 -2.95
C LEU A 335 -18.98 -15.71 -3.72
N SER A 336 -20.09 -15.91 -3.02
CA SER A 336 -21.34 -16.26 -3.70
C SER A 336 -21.78 -15.22 -4.75
N PRO A 337 -21.51 -13.91 -4.60
CA PRO A 337 -21.88 -12.99 -5.68
C PRO A 337 -21.22 -13.31 -7.02
N LEU A 338 -20.08 -13.98 -7.01
CA LEU A 338 -19.37 -14.33 -8.24
C LEU A 338 -19.98 -15.56 -8.92
N LEU A 339 -20.81 -16.31 -8.21
CA LEU A 339 -21.38 -17.55 -8.70
C LEU A 339 -22.79 -17.38 -9.23
N LYS A 340 -23.32 -16.16 -9.17
CA LYS A 340 -24.68 -15.89 -9.64
C LYS A 340 -24.63 -15.51 -11.12
N HIS A 341 -25.32 -16.31 -11.97
CA HIS A 341 -25.46 -16.03 -13.40
C HIS A 341 -26.80 -16.48 -13.88
#